data_444ec67aa2df0f51f5388c18fe361491
#
_entry.id   444ec67aa2df0f51f5388c18fe361491
#
_cell.length_a   1.000
_cell.length_b   1.000
_cell.length_c   1.000
_cell.angle_alpha   90.00
_cell.angle_beta   90.00
_cell.angle_gamma   90.00
#
_symmetry.space_group_name_H-M   'P 1'
#
loop_
_entity.id
_entity.type
_entity.pdbx_description
1 polymer ?
#
loop_
_entity_poly.entity_id
_entity_poly.type
_entity_poly.pdbx_seq_one_letter_code
_entity_poly.pdbx_strand_id
1 'polypeptide(L)'
;MKPDFERFVKVLWGEEPDRVPFYEHLVDNEVIEAIIGEPVPTLLEPGVPRSVNSSKPDSVKEGFVSCLVKFYVKMGYDYVPLELPLNLPRTNFVRSVDVAPLSMGTRSLVDENRGTIETREDFEKYPWPEADDLVEYDVLERMCKILPEGVKLVSGVAGGVLEHALWLMGLRPFSIALFKDPKLVSELFDKIGLMIIEVDKRIAENDKVCAMRMGDDMGYKSGPMISPENLRKYVFPSQKRVVKVAHKHGKPFILHSCGNHAKIIDDLIDYVGIDAWHSFQDVILPVTEAKAKYGQRVELLGGVDVDNLCRLPVADMEAYTRNILEKCMPGGGYALGSGNSITNYMRIENYRAMLKVGAKYGKYPIKKA
;
A
#
# COMPACT_ATOMS: atom_id res chain seq x y z
N MET A 1 -9.37 -15.50 15.80
CA MET A 1 -8.06 -15.44 16.51
C MET A 1 -8.02 -14.10 17.25
N LYS A 2 -7.42 -14.03 18.45
CA LYS A 2 -7.25 -12.73 19.13
C LYS A 2 -6.21 -11.92 18.36
N PRO A 3 -6.50 -10.68 17.96
CA PRO A 3 -5.54 -9.82 17.29
C PRO A 3 -4.40 -9.44 18.24
N ASP A 4 -3.22 -9.23 17.67
CA ASP A 4 -2.01 -8.84 18.40
C ASP A 4 -1.05 -8.12 17.44
N PHE A 5 -1.06 -6.79 17.47
CA PHE A 5 -0.22 -5.98 16.59
C PHE A 5 1.28 -6.23 16.80
N GLU A 6 1.71 -6.65 18.01
CA GLU A 6 3.13 -6.94 18.28
C GLU A 6 3.63 -8.11 17.43
N ARG A 7 2.75 -9.09 17.14
CA ARG A 7 3.04 -10.18 16.20
C ARG A 7 3.43 -9.65 14.82
N PHE A 8 2.70 -8.67 14.31
CA PHE A 8 2.98 -8.08 13.02
C PHE A 8 4.28 -7.25 13.06
N VAL A 9 4.47 -6.44 14.11
CA VAL A 9 5.68 -5.64 14.31
C VAL A 9 6.94 -6.51 14.43
N LYS A 10 6.87 -7.66 15.13
CA LYS A 10 7.98 -8.63 15.19
C LYS A 10 8.41 -9.08 13.80
N VAL A 11 7.46 -9.43 12.93
CA VAL A 11 7.79 -9.80 11.55
C VAL A 11 8.49 -8.67 10.82
N LEU A 12 8.04 -7.42 10.98
CA LEU A 12 8.66 -6.26 10.33
C LEU A 12 10.07 -5.93 10.84
N TRP A 13 10.46 -6.46 12.00
CA TRP A 13 11.82 -6.38 12.55
C TRP A 13 12.61 -7.67 12.39
N GLY A 14 12.16 -8.61 11.52
CA GLY A 14 12.86 -9.85 11.24
C GLY A 14 12.78 -10.90 12.34
N GLU A 15 11.87 -10.72 13.32
CA GLU A 15 11.69 -11.67 14.41
C GLU A 15 10.64 -12.73 14.07
N GLU A 16 10.78 -13.91 14.70
CA GLU A 16 9.80 -14.99 14.57
C GLU A 16 8.67 -14.81 15.60
N PRO A 17 7.40 -14.62 15.17
CA PRO A 17 6.26 -14.52 16.08
C PRO A 17 5.71 -15.90 16.45
N ASP A 18 4.57 -15.96 17.16
CA ASP A 18 3.83 -17.21 17.46
C ASP A 18 3.15 -17.82 16.23
N ARG A 19 2.81 -17.00 15.25
CA ARG A 19 2.25 -17.40 13.96
C ARG A 19 2.57 -16.36 12.88
N VAL A 20 2.51 -16.76 11.62
CA VAL A 20 2.55 -15.86 10.47
C VAL A 20 1.34 -14.91 10.54
N PRO A 21 1.55 -13.59 10.63
CA PRO A 21 0.47 -12.62 10.53
C PRO A 21 -0.04 -12.51 9.10
N PHE A 22 -1.23 -11.93 8.94
CA PHE A 22 -1.76 -11.60 7.62
C PHE A 22 -1.39 -10.17 7.23
N TYR A 23 -1.20 -9.95 5.92
CA TYR A 23 -0.95 -8.64 5.36
C TYR A 23 -1.77 -8.42 4.09
N GLU A 24 -2.47 -7.27 4.00
CA GLU A 24 -3.00 -6.75 2.75
C GLU A 24 -2.66 -5.28 2.62
N HIS A 25 -2.26 -4.90 1.42
CA HIS A 25 -2.05 -3.49 1.10
C HIS A 25 -3.38 -2.75 1.09
N LEU A 26 -4.31 -3.22 0.27
CA LEU A 26 -5.67 -2.69 0.17
C LEU A 26 -6.68 -3.83 -0.03
N VAL A 27 -7.92 -3.59 0.37
CA VAL A 27 -9.09 -4.42 0.04
C VAL A 27 -10.16 -3.51 -0.51
N ASP A 28 -10.70 -3.83 -1.69
CA ASP A 28 -11.77 -3.05 -2.30
C ASP A 28 -13.02 -3.04 -1.41
N ASN A 29 -13.72 -1.90 -1.32
CA ASN A 29 -14.92 -1.75 -0.50
C ASN A 29 -15.99 -2.78 -0.83
N GLU A 30 -16.15 -3.14 -2.10
CA GLU A 30 -17.08 -4.14 -2.59
C GLU A 30 -16.82 -5.54 -1.97
N VAL A 31 -15.55 -5.88 -1.76
CA VAL A 31 -15.16 -7.12 -1.09
C VAL A 31 -15.44 -7.03 0.41
N ILE A 32 -15.14 -5.88 1.02
CA ILE A 32 -15.45 -5.64 2.43
C ILE A 32 -16.96 -5.79 2.64
N GLU A 33 -17.82 -5.13 1.86
CA GLU A 33 -19.27 -5.23 1.91
C GLU A 33 -19.77 -6.66 1.79
N ALA A 34 -19.27 -7.39 0.79
CA ALA A 34 -19.65 -8.78 0.55
C ALA A 34 -19.29 -9.72 1.74
N ILE A 35 -18.25 -9.38 2.51
CA ILE A 35 -17.79 -10.17 3.65
C ILE A 35 -18.47 -9.77 4.96
N ILE A 36 -18.65 -8.47 5.22
CA ILE A 36 -19.30 -8.01 6.47
C ILE A 36 -20.81 -8.02 6.38
N GLY A 37 -21.39 -7.94 5.18
CA GLY A 37 -22.84 -7.98 4.92
C GLY A 37 -23.54 -6.63 5.12
N GLU A 38 -22.80 -5.53 5.06
CA GLU A 38 -23.33 -4.15 5.16
C GLU A 38 -22.56 -3.21 4.25
N PRO A 39 -23.21 -2.13 3.74
CA PRO A 39 -22.56 -1.19 2.84
C PRO A 39 -21.42 -0.44 3.53
N VAL A 40 -20.32 -0.23 2.80
CA VAL A 40 -19.19 0.58 3.24
C VAL A 40 -19.40 2.02 2.76
N PRO A 41 -19.61 2.99 3.65
CA PRO A 41 -19.73 4.39 3.25
C PRO A 41 -18.49 4.87 2.51
N THR A 42 -18.66 5.57 1.38
CA THR A 42 -17.50 6.09 0.63
C THR A 42 -17.11 7.48 1.12
N LEU A 43 -15.82 7.64 1.39
CA LEU A 43 -15.18 8.94 1.66
C LEU A 43 -14.72 9.62 0.37
N LEU A 44 -14.71 8.89 -0.75
CA LEU A 44 -14.25 9.41 -2.03
C LEU A 44 -15.34 10.27 -2.67
N GLU A 45 -14.94 11.35 -3.31
CA GLU A 45 -15.81 12.07 -4.23
C GLU A 45 -15.94 11.30 -5.54
N PRO A 46 -17.15 11.24 -6.12
CA PRO A 46 -17.32 10.67 -7.44
C PRO A 46 -16.42 11.37 -8.47
N GLY A 47 -15.48 10.63 -9.07
CA GLY A 47 -14.59 11.14 -10.10
C GLY A 47 -13.30 11.80 -9.59
N VAL A 48 -13.03 11.79 -8.29
CA VAL A 48 -11.75 12.22 -7.72
C VAL A 48 -11.05 11.00 -7.13
N PRO A 49 -9.94 10.53 -7.75
CA PRO A 49 -9.20 9.39 -7.21
C PRO A 49 -8.63 9.71 -5.83
N ARG A 50 -8.97 8.87 -4.86
CA ARG A 50 -8.37 8.83 -3.51
C ARG A 50 -8.32 10.17 -2.74
N SER A 51 -9.19 11.14 -3.02
CA SER A 51 -9.38 12.29 -2.13
C SER A 51 -10.43 11.97 -1.07
N VAL A 52 -10.11 12.17 0.19
CA VAL A 52 -11.10 12.18 1.26
C VAL A 52 -11.79 13.54 1.23
N ASN A 53 -13.12 13.55 1.10
CA ASN A 53 -13.87 14.78 1.15
C ASN A 53 -14.12 15.18 2.61
N SER A 54 -13.46 16.24 3.08
CA SER A 54 -13.65 16.81 4.42
C SER A 54 -15.11 17.24 4.68
N SER A 55 -15.87 17.51 3.62
CA SER A 55 -17.29 17.88 3.71
C SER A 55 -18.22 16.70 4.00
N LYS A 56 -17.75 15.45 4.00
CA LYS A 56 -18.60 14.30 4.33
C LYS A 56 -19.11 14.37 5.76
N PRO A 57 -20.41 14.06 5.99
CA PRO A 57 -20.97 14.03 7.33
C PRO A 57 -20.22 13.09 8.27
N ASP A 58 -20.20 13.41 9.56
CA ASP A 58 -19.55 12.59 10.60
C ASP A 58 -20.04 11.15 10.58
N SER A 59 -21.33 10.91 10.39
CA SER A 59 -21.91 9.56 10.30
C SER A 59 -21.35 8.73 9.15
N VAL A 60 -20.97 9.35 8.02
CA VAL A 60 -20.32 8.67 6.89
C VAL A 60 -18.89 8.28 7.24
N LYS A 61 -18.14 9.19 7.88
CA LYS A 61 -16.77 8.92 8.33
C LYS A 61 -16.76 7.83 9.41
N GLU A 62 -17.66 7.91 10.39
CA GLU A 62 -17.81 6.88 11.45
C GLU A 62 -18.20 5.52 10.88
N GLY A 63 -19.13 5.49 9.95
CA GLY A 63 -19.53 4.26 9.25
C GLY A 63 -18.36 3.63 8.50
N PHE A 64 -17.59 4.43 7.75
CA PHE A 64 -16.41 3.95 7.02
C PHE A 64 -15.37 3.32 7.96
N VAL A 65 -14.93 4.03 9.00
CA VAL A 65 -13.92 3.51 9.92
C VAL A 65 -14.42 2.28 10.69
N SER A 66 -15.70 2.23 11.04
CA SER A 66 -16.32 1.08 11.69
C SER A 66 -16.31 -0.17 10.79
N CYS A 67 -16.66 -0.03 9.50
CA CYS A 67 -16.63 -1.13 8.54
C CYS A 67 -15.22 -1.69 8.34
N LEU A 68 -14.21 -0.80 8.23
CA LEU A 68 -12.82 -1.24 8.13
C LEU A 68 -12.37 -2.03 9.35
N VAL A 69 -12.56 -1.49 10.56
CA VAL A 69 -12.17 -2.20 11.80
C VAL A 69 -12.88 -3.54 11.90
N LYS A 70 -14.19 -3.57 11.66
CA LYS A 70 -14.99 -4.80 11.68
C LYS A 70 -14.48 -5.85 10.71
N PHE A 71 -14.14 -5.44 9.48
CA PHE A 71 -13.62 -6.32 8.44
C PHE A 71 -12.27 -6.92 8.84
N TYR A 72 -11.27 -6.09 9.12
CA TYR A 72 -9.91 -6.57 9.39
C TYR A 72 -9.84 -7.44 10.63
N VAL A 73 -10.55 -7.09 11.70
CA VAL A 73 -10.65 -7.92 12.91
C VAL A 73 -11.37 -9.26 12.63
N LYS A 74 -12.49 -9.23 11.88
CA LYS A 74 -13.24 -10.43 11.48
C LYS A 74 -12.39 -11.39 10.65
N MET A 75 -11.54 -10.86 9.76
CA MET A 75 -10.67 -11.64 8.89
C MET A 75 -9.38 -12.11 9.57
N GLY A 76 -9.12 -11.70 10.82
CA GLY A 76 -8.00 -12.17 11.65
C GLY A 76 -6.70 -11.44 11.46
N TYR A 77 -6.75 -10.21 10.96
CA TYR A 77 -5.60 -9.32 10.90
C TYR A 77 -5.24 -8.76 12.27
N ASP A 78 -3.97 -8.46 12.45
CA ASP A 78 -3.40 -7.93 13.68
C ASP A 78 -3.31 -6.38 13.67
N TYR A 79 -3.71 -5.76 12.56
CA TYR A 79 -3.73 -4.31 12.35
C TYR A 79 -4.90 -3.91 11.44
N VAL A 80 -5.16 -2.61 11.36
CA VAL A 80 -6.06 -2.02 10.36
C VAL A 80 -5.23 -1.04 9.50
N PRO A 81 -5.25 -1.14 8.17
CA PRO A 81 -4.57 -0.16 7.31
C PRO A 81 -5.41 1.11 7.17
N LEU A 82 -4.75 2.26 7.19
CA LEU A 82 -5.34 3.55 6.86
C LEU A 82 -4.31 4.44 6.20
N GLU A 83 -4.51 4.78 4.93
CA GLU A 83 -3.69 5.77 4.22
C GLU A 83 -4.45 7.09 4.10
N LEU A 84 -3.74 8.20 4.29
CA LEU A 84 -4.29 9.54 4.16
C LEU A 84 -3.93 10.12 2.78
N PRO A 85 -4.91 10.36 1.90
CA PRO A 85 -4.64 10.95 0.60
C PRO A 85 -4.29 12.44 0.73
N LEU A 86 -3.26 12.88 -0.01
CA LEU A 86 -2.94 14.30 -0.13
C LEU A 86 -4.05 15.06 -0.87
N ASN A 87 -4.40 16.23 -0.38
CA ASN A 87 -5.35 17.15 -1.00
C ASN A 87 -4.71 17.88 -2.19
N LEU A 88 -4.38 17.15 -3.24
CA LEU A 88 -3.81 17.68 -4.47
C LEU A 88 -4.87 17.68 -5.57
N PRO A 89 -5.47 18.85 -5.91
CA PRO A 89 -6.48 18.96 -6.96
C PRO A 89 -5.96 18.48 -8.31
N ARG A 90 -6.74 17.64 -9.00
CA ARG A 90 -6.38 17.08 -10.30
C ARG A 90 -7.51 17.21 -11.30
N THR A 91 -7.19 17.47 -12.56
CA THR A 91 -8.15 17.62 -13.67
C THR A 91 -8.02 16.52 -14.71
N ASN A 92 -6.98 15.71 -14.65
CA ASN A 92 -6.61 14.71 -15.63
C ASN A 92 -7.17 13.32 -15.29
N PHE A 93 -8.49 13.16 -15.34
CA PHE A 93 -9.15 11.87 -15.12
C PHE A 93 -9.87 11.36 -16.36
N VAL A 94 -9.92 10.04 -16.48
CA VAL A 94 -10.83 9.32 -17.35
C VAL A 94 -11.73 8.41 -16.53
N ARG A 95 -13.01 8.31 -16.90
CA ARG A 95 -13.94 7.37 -16.29
C ARG A 95 -14.01 6.11 -17.14
N SER A 96 -13.92 4.98 -16.48
CA SER A 96 -14.07 3.66 -17.09
C SER A 96 -15.23 2.92 -16.45
N VAL A 97 -15.97 2.15 -17.26
CA VAL A 97 -16.97 1.22 -16.74
C VAL A 97 -16.23 0.08 -16.05
N ASP A 98 -16.61 -0.22 -14.83
CA ASP A 98 -16.10 -1.36 -14.09
C ASP A 98 -16.96 -2.58 -14.40
N VAL A 99 -16.36 -3.60 -15.00
CA VAL A 99 -17.03 -4.85 -15.42
C VAL A 99 -16.74 -6.03 -14.49
N ALA A 100 -16.14 -5.77 -13.33
CA ALA A 100 -15.83 -6.81 -12.34
C ALA A 100 -17.11 -7.47 -11.77
N PRO A 101 -17.05 -8.74 -11.29
CA PRO A 101 -18.19 -9.43 -10.71
C PRO A 101 -18.87 -8.71 -9.53
N LEU A 102 -18.10 -7.95 -8.73
CA LEU A 102 -18.60 -7.15 -7.61
C LEU A 102 -18.68 -5.65 -7.96
N SER A 103 -18.72 -5.29 -9.24
CA SER A 103 -18.70 -3.89 -9.69
C SER A 103 -19.85 -3.06 -9.11
N MET A 104 -19.53 -1.83 -8.71
CA MET A 104 -20.50 -0.79 -8.34
C MET A 104 -20.68 0.29 -9.43
N GLY A 105 -20.23 0.04 -10.66
CA GLY A 105 -20.51 0.86 -11.83
C GLY A 105 -19.28 1.45 -12.52
N THR A 106 -18.64 2.50 -12.01
CA THR A 106 -17.53 3.18 -12.70
C THR A 106 -16.31 3.38 -11.79
N ARG A 107 -15.13 3.33 -12.39
CA ARG A 107 -13.86 3.69 -11.75
C ARG A 107 -13.24 4.91 -12.43
N SER A 108 -12.57 5.76 -11.65
CA SER A 108 -11.77 6.87 -12.16
C SER A 108 -10.31 6.45 -12.27
N LEU A 109 -9.70 6.73 -13.42
CA LEU A 109 -8.29 6.48 -13.71
C LEU A 109 -7.60 7.80 -14.02
N VAL A 110 -6.30 7.89 -13.78
CA VAL A 110 -5.51 9.04 -14.20
C VAL A 110 -5.29 8.97 -15.71
N ASP A 111 -5.42 10.10 -16.41
CA ASP A 111 -5.03 10.20 -17.81
C ASP A 111 -3.51 10.33 -17.92
N GLU A 112 -2.85 9.28 -18.39
CA GLU A 112 -1.39 9.26 -18.54
C GLU A 112 -0.87 10.19 -19.66
N ASN A 113 -1.74 10.65 -20.55
CA ASN A 113 -1.36 11.48 -21.70
C ASN A 113 -1.40 12.98 -21.41
N ARG A 114 -2.08 13.39 -20.34
CA ARG A 114 -2.22 14.79 -19.92
C ARG A 114 -1.97 14.92 -18.43
N GLY A 115 -1.51 16.10 -18.03
CA GLY A 115 -1.30 16.48 -16.65
C GLY A 115 -2.25 17.61 -16.21
N THR A 116 -2.36 17.76 -14.91
CA THR A 116 -2.83 19.03 -14.32
C THR A 116 -1.68 20.05 -14.33
N ILE A 117 -0.44 19.57 -14.28
CA ILE A 117 0.79 20.33 -14.38
C ILE A 117 1.57 19.78 -15.58
N GLU A 118 1.64 20.53 -16.68
CA GLU A 118 2.41 20.15 -17.87
C GLU A 118 3.57 21.14 -18.16
N THR A 119 3.46 22.36 -17.64
CA THR A 119 4.41 23.45 -17.86
C THR A 119 4.89 24.08 -16.56
N ARG A 120 5.93 24.91 -16.64
CA ARG A 120 6.39 25.74 -15.52
C ARG A 120 5.28 26.67 -15.02
N GLU A 121 4.51 27.26 -15.91
CA GLU A 121 3.40 28.16 -15.59
C GLU A 121 2.31 27.43 -14.80
N ASP A 122 1.96 26.19 -15.20
CA ASP A 122 0.99 25.37 -14.47
C ASP A 122 1.49 25.06 -13.05
N PHE A 123 2.77 24.73 -12.89
CA PHE A 123 3.38 24.46 -11.59
C PHE A 123 3.33 25.69 -10.66
N GLU A 124 3.64 26.88 -11.21
CA GLU A 124 3.63 28.13 -10.45
C GLU A 124 2.22 28.58 -10.05
N LYS A 125 1.22 28.31 -10.90
CA LYS A 125 -0.20 28.64 -10.65
C LYS A 125 -0.97 27.55 -9.91
N TYR A 126 -0.36 26.37 -9.73
CA TYR A 126 -1.03 25.26 -9.08
C TYR A 126 -1.40 25.62 -7.63
N PRO A 127 -2.64 25.36 -7.18
CA PRO A 127 -3.08 25.71 -5.83
C PRO A 127 -2.54 24.72 -4.80
N TRP A 128 -1.24 24.81 -4.52
CA TRP A 128 -0.60 23.97 -3.52
C TRP A 128 -1.26 24.15 -2.16
N PRO A 129 -1.66 23.06 -1.47
CA PRO A 129 -2.27 23.15 -0.15
C PRO A 129 -1.27 23.66 0.88
N GLU A 130 -1.76 24.41 1.87
CA GLU A 130 -1.00 24.78 3.05
C GLU A 130 -0.79 23.58 3.98
N ALA A 131 0.12 23.69 4.94
CA ALA A 131 0.52 22.57 5.80
C ALA A 131 -0.65 21.93 6.57
N ASP A 132 -1.61 22.73 7.03
CA ASP A 132 -2.77 22.25 7.78
C ASP A 132 -3.85 21.61 6.89
N ASP A 133 -3.81 21.87 5.58
CA ASP A 133 -4.79 21.40 4.59
C ASP A 133 -4.27 20.21 3.76
N LEU A 134 -3.06 19.68 4.08
CA LEU A 134 -2.45 18.61 3.31
C LEU A 134 -3.27 17.33 3.26
N VAL A 135 -3.89 16.94 4.37
CA VAL A 135 -4.72 15.74 4.51
C VAL A 135 -5.84 15.94 5.54
N GLU A 136 -6.84 15.08 5.48
CA GLU A 136 -7.93 15.02 6.46
C GLU A 136 -7.56 14.09 7.64
N TYR A 137 -7.03 14.62 8.72
CA TYR A 137 -6.64 13.83 9.91
C TYR A 137 -7.83 13.32 10.73
N ASP A 138 -9.02 13.90 10.60
CA ASP A 138 -10.21 13.51 11.38
C ASP A 138 -10.54 12.01 11.23
N VAL A 139 -10.36 11.44 10.04
CA VAL A 139 -10.57 10.00 9.80
C VAL A 139 -9.59 9.15 10.61
N LEU A 140 -8.31 9.56 10.67
CA LEU A 140 -7.30 8.89 11.50
C LEU A 140 -7.66 8.94 12.98
N GLU A 141 -8.07 10.10 13.46
CA GLU A 141 -8.46 10.31 14.86
C GLU A 141 -9.70 9.47 15.25
N ARG A 142 -10.71 9.41 14.38
CA ARG A 142 -11.88 8.55 14.57
C ARG A 142 -11.51 7.08 14.59
N MET A 143 -10.66 6.64 13.67
CA MET A 143 -10.18 5.25 13.64
C MET A 143 -9.47 4.89 14.94
N CYS A 144 -8.57 5.75 15.43
CA CYS A 144 -7.84 5.52 16.67
C CYS A 144 -8.73 5.33 17.91
N LYS A 145 -9.92 5.98 17.94
CA LYS A 145 -10.87 5.90 19.06
C LYS A 145 -11.60 4.56 19.15
N ILE A 146 -11.75 3.83 18.03
CA ILE A 146 -12.56 2.61 17.96
C ILE A 146 -11.74 1.34 17.81
N LEU A 147 -10.40 1.43 17.74
CA LEU A 147 -9.55 0.25 17.66
C LEU A 147 -9.71 -0.63 18.91
N PRO A 148 -9.98 -1.93 18.74
CA PRO A 148 -10.02 -2.84 19.87
C PRO A 148 -8.62 -3.10 20.45
N GLU A 149 -8.58 -3.65 21.67
CA GLU A 149 -7.33 -4.08 22.30
C GLU A 149 -6.56 -5.07 21.41
N GLY A 150 -5.26 -4.89 21.30
CA GLY A 150 -4.36 -5.72 20.48
C GLY A 150 -4.35 -5.34 19.00
N VAL A 151 -5.06 -4.29 18.57
CA VAL A 151 -5.05 -3.78 17.19
C VAL A 151 -4.46 -2.37 17.16
N LYS A 152 -3.56 -2.13 16.19
CA LYS A 152 -3.05 -0.80 15.86
C LYS A 152 -3.18 -0.54 14.36
N LEU A 153 -2.81 0.65 13.93
CA LEU A 153 -2.83 1.05 12.52
C LEU A 153 -1.49 0.77 11.84
N VAL A 154 -1.57 0.41 10.57
CA VAL A 154 -0.50 0.60 9.59
C VAL A 154 -0.90 1.78 8.71
N SER A 155 -0.14 2.86 8.73
CA SER A 155 -0.58 4.12 8.15
C SER A 155 0.55 4.86 7.44
N GLY A 156 0.18 5.84 6.64
CA GLY A 156 1.06 6.72 5.87
C GLY A 156 0.27 7.52 4.86
N VAL A 157 0.94 8.25 4.00
CA VAL A 157 0.31 8.95 2.88
C VAL A 157 -0.10 7.95 1.80
N ALA A 158 -1.30 8.13 1.24
CA ALA A 158 -1.79 7.35 0.11
C ALA A 158 -1.08 7.76 -1.19
N GLY A 159 -0.25 6.89 -1.72
CA GLY A 159 0.62 7.16 -2.86
C GLY A 159 1.99 7.73 -2.45
N GLY A 160 2.98 7.43 -3.26
CA GLY A 160 4.36 7.86 -3.01
C GLY A 160 4.78 9.05 -3.85
N VAL A 161 6.07 9.29 -3.84
CA VAL A 161 6.64 10.49 -4.48
C VAL A 161 6.53 10.42 -6.00
N LEU A 162 6.84 9.25 -6.61
CA LEU A 162 6.73 9.05 -8.04
C LEU A 162 5.26 9.05 -8.49
N GLU A 163 4.40 8.32 -7.78
CA GLU A 163 2.99 8.26 -8.12
C GLU A 163 2.33 9.64 -8.12
N HIS A 164 2.57 10.46 -7.10
CA HIS A 164 2.03 11.83 -7.07
C HIS A 164 2.56 12.69 -8.21
N ALA A 165 3.86 12.58 -8.56
CA ALA A 165 4.42 13.30 -9.70
C ALA A 165 3.74 12.87 -11.02
N LEU A 166 3.54 11.56 -11.22
CA LEU A 166 2.86 11.01 -12.39
C LEU A 166 1.35 11.33 -12.39
N TRP A 167 0.70 11.37 -11.24
CA TRP A 167 -0.71 11.75 -11.14
C TRP A 167 -0.94 13.23 -11.47
N LEU A 168 0.02 14.10 -11.14
CA LEU A 168 -0.09 15.54 -11.44
C LEU A 168 0.31 15.87 -12.87
N MET A 169 1.37 15.25 -13.40
CA MET A 169 1.87 15.56 -14.73
C MET A 169 1.31 14.67 -15.83
N GLY A 170 0.87 13.46 -15.53
CA GLY A 170 0.69 12.40 -16.53
C GLY A 170 2.03 11.80 -16.99
N LEU A 171 2.07 10.53 -17.29
CA LEU A 171 3.32 9.82 -17.65
C LEU A 171 4.01 10.42 -18.89
N ARG A 172 3.22 10.78 -19.92
CA ARG A 172 3.76 11.32 -21.18
C ARG A 172 4.38 12.72 -20.99
N PRO A 173 3.68 13.73 -20.45
CA PRO A 173 4.29 15.05 -20.19
C PRO A 173 5.48 14.95 -19.23
N PHE A 174 5.40 14.14 -18.20
CA PHE A 174 6.49 13.89 -17.26
C PHE A 174 7.73 13.34 -17.98
N SER A 175 7.58 12.34 -18.83
CA SER A 175 8.69 11.78 -19.60
C SER A 175 9.36 12.81 -20.52
N ILE A 176 8.59 13.74 -21.07
CA ILE A 176 9.12 14.84 -21.88
C ILE A 176 9.85 15.85 -20.98
N ALA A 177 9.29 16.19 -19.82
CA ALA A 177 9.87 17.16 -18.87
C ALA A 177 11.21 16.69 -18.32
N LEU A 178 11.42 15.39 -18.12
CA LEU A 178 12.72 14.83 -17.69
C LEU A 178 13.89 15.29 -18.58
N PHE A 179 13.64 15.55 -19.87
CA PHE A 179 14.66 16.00 -20.84
C PHE A 179 14.59 17.49 -21.11
N LYS A 180 13.38 18.09 -21.18
CA LYS A 180 13.20 19.49 -21.58
C LYS A 180 13.27 20.48 -20.43
N ASP A 181 12.78 20.12 -19.24
CA ASP A 181 12.82 20.95 -18.03
C ASP A 181 13.08 20.09 -16.78
N PRO A 182 14.30 19.53 -16.65
CA PRO A 182 14.67 18.73 -15.48
C PRO A 182 14.62 19.52 -14.18
N LYS A 183 14.64 20.86 -14.24
CA LYS A 183 14.48 21.73 -13.07
C LYS A 183 13.05 21.70 -12.56
N LEU A 184 12.05 21.80 -13.45
CA LEU A 184 10.64 21.65 -13.09
C LEU A 184 10.39 20.28 -12.42
N VAL A 185 10.95 19.22 -13.01
CA VAL A 185 10.83 17.87 -12.43
C VAL A 185 11.40 17.80 -11.01
N SER A 186 12.62 18.36 -10.81
CA SER A 186 13.23 18.39 -9.48
C SER A 186 12.38 19.14 -8.45
N GLU A 187 11.90 20.33 -8.81
CA GLU A 187 11.07 21.16 -7.93
C GLU A 187 9.73 20.48 -7.59
N LEU A 188 9.14 19.76 -8.55
CA LEU A 188 7.92 18.97 -8.32
C LEU A 188 8.16 17.85 -7.29
N PHE A 189 9.25 17.07 -7.46
CA PHE A 189 9.60 15.99 -6.52
C PHE A 189 9.93 16.52 -5.14
N ASP A 190 10.67 17.65 -5.06
CA ASP A 190 10.99 18.29 -3.79
C ASP A 190 9.71 18.76 -3.07
N LYS A 191 8.78 19.38 -3.79
CA LYS A 191 7.51 19.87 -3.24
C LYS A 191 6.65 18.71 -2.71
N ILE A 192 6.45 17.65 -3.52
CA ILE A 192 5.69 16.46 -3.13
C ILE A 192 6.36 15.77 -1.94
N GLY A 193 7.67 15.55 -2.02
CA GLY A 193 8.41 14.87 -0.95
C GLY A 193 8.34 15.60 0.38
N LEU A 194 8.38 16.94 0.38
CA LEU A 194 8.20 17.75 1.59
C LEU A 194 6.80 17.59 2.19
N MET A 195 5.75 17.61 1.37
CA MET A 195 4.37 17.42 1.84
C MET A 195 4.17 16.03 2.45
N ILE A 196 4.65 14.97 1.79
CA ILE A 196 4.57 13.60 2.33
C ILE A 196 5.30 13.52 3.68
N ILE A 197 6.51 14.06 3.78
CA ILE A 197 7.29 14.05 5.02
C ILE A 197 6.57 14.79 6.15
N GLU A 198 5.92 15.91 5.86
CA GLU A 198 5.19 16.68 6.87
C GLU A 198 3.99 15.90 7.43
N VAL A 199 3.22 15.29 6.54
CA VAL A 199 2.09 14.43 6.95
C VAL A 199 2.59 13.21 7.73
N ASP A 200 3.61 12.53 7.22
CA ASP A 200 4.11 11.29 7.84
C ASP A 200 4.76 11.53 9.20
N LYS A 201 5.33 12.70 9.48
CA LYS A 201 5.78 13.08 10.82
C LYS A 201 4.62 13.03 11.81
N ARG A 202 3.49 13.67 11.49
CA ARG A 202 2.32 13.69 12.37
C ARG A 202 1.69 12.31 12.54
N ILE A 203 1.66 11.49 11.47
CA ILE A 203 1.19 10.10 11.56
C ILE A 203 2.14 9.29 12.46
N ALA A 204 3.46 9.44 12.28
CA ALA A 204 4.46 8.69 13.04
C ALA A 204 4.47 9.02 14.54
N GLU A 205 4.05 10.22 14.95
CA GLU A 205 3.90 10.61 16.36
C GLU A 205 2.74 9.89 17.07
N ASN A 206 1.79 9.32 16.33
CA ASN A 206 0.61 8.71 16.92
C ASN A 206 0.91 7.30 17.44
N ASP A 207 0.73 7.08 18.75
CA ASP A 207 0.96 5.79 19.43
C ASP A 207 0.05 4.65 18.97
N LYS A 208 -1.08 4.97 18.31
CA LYS A 208 -1.96 3.98 17.71
C LYS A 208 -1.48 3.48 16.35
N VAL A 209 -0.43 4.07 15.78
CA VAL A 209 0.23 3.61 14.55
C VAL A 209 1.42 2.72 14.94
N CYS A 210 1.46 1.47 14.51
CA CYS A 210 2.53 0.53 14.83
C CYS A 210 3.58 0.37 13.72
N ALA A 211 3.22 0.71 12.47
CA ALA A 211 4.14 0.70 11.33
C ALA A 211 3.74 1.78 10.34
N MET A 212 4.72 2.34 9.64
CA MET A 212 4.50 3.27 8.54
C MET A 212 4.53 2.53 7.22
N ARG A 213 3.80 3.03 6.21
CA ARG A 213 3.83 2.46 4.87
C ARG A 213 3.68 3.53 3.79
N MET A 214 4.19 3.21 2.61
CA MET A 214 4.00 3.99 1.39
C MET A 214 3.73 3.05 0.22
N GLY A 215 2.75 3.37 -0.62
CA GLY A 215 2.65 2.85 -1.97
C GLY A 215 3.35 3.80 -2.92
N ASP A 216 4.29 3.30 -3.73
CA ASP A 216 4.96 4.12 -4.77
C ASP A 216 5.36 3.20 -5.93
N ASP A 217 4.47 3.05 -6.90
CA ASP A 217 4.67 2.14 -8.01
C ASP A 217 5.79 2.62 -8.94
N MET A 218 6.86 1.84 -9.04
CA MET A 218 8.08 2.22 -9.77
C MET A 218 8.39 1.32 -10.96
N GLY A 219 7.61 0.27 -11.20
CA GLY A 219 7.97 -0.73 -12.20
C GLY A 219 6.83 -1.21 -13.09
N TYR A 220 7.21 -1.60 -14.30
CA TYR A 220 6.44 -2.46 -15.18
C TYR A 220 6.95 -3.91 -15.10
N LYS A 221 6.30 -4.84 -15.80
CA LYS A 221 6.76 -6.24 -15.89
C LYS A 221 8.20 -6.35 -16.40
N SER A 222 8.62 -5.48 -17.31
CA SER A 222 9.92 -5.50 -17.98
C SER A 222 11.05 -4.79 -17.22
N GLY A 223 10.73 -3.95 -16.23
CA GLY A 223 11.70 -3.15 -15.47
C GLY A 223 11.11 -1.86 -14.90
N PRO A 224 11.93 -0.97 -14.35
CA PRO A 224 11.49 0.30 -13.79
C PRO A 224 10.78 1.20 -14.82
N MET A 225 9.79 1.98 -14.35
CA MET A 225 9.00 2.93 -15.17
C MET A 225 9.85 4.08 -15.73
N ILE A 226 10.85 4.52 -14.96
CA ILE A 226 11.87 5.49 -15.36
C ILE A 226 13.24 4.90 -15.07
N SER A 227 14.30 5.48 -15.64
CA SER A 227 15.64 4.92 -15.47
C SER A 227 16.05 4.85 -14.00
N PRO A 228 16.86 3.85 -13.59
CA PRO A 228 17.39 3.77 -12.22
C PRO A 228 18.11 5.05 -11.78
N GLU A 229 18.80 5.75 -12.71
CA GLU A 229 19.48 7.02 -12.45
C GLU A 229 18.47 8.10 -12.05
N ASN A 230 17.32 8.17 -12.74
CA ASN A 230 16.27 9.12 -12.42
C ASN A 230 15.58 8.78 -11.10
N LEU A 231 15.36 7.50 -10.79
CA LEU A 231 14.85 7.08 -9.48
C LEU A 231 15.81 7.49 -8.35
N ARG A 232 17.11 7.23 -8.51
CA ARG A 232 18.15 7.64 -7.54
C ARG A 232 18.24 9.15 -7.37
N LYS A 233 18.00 9.89 -8.43
CA LYS A 233 18.09 11.36 -8.41
C LYS A 233 16.86 12.02 -7.79
N TYR A 234 15.67 11.58 -8.16
CA TYR A 234 14.42 12.30 -7.85
C TYR A 234 13.55 11.63 -6.79
N VAL A 235 13.52 10.29 -6.73
CA VAL A 235 12.56 9.54 -5.91
C VAL A 235 13.18 9.08 -4.58
N PHE A 236 14.26 8.32 -4.64
CA PHE A 236 14.87 7.69 -3.47
C PHE A 236 15.31 8.66 -2.36
N PRO A 237 15.80 9.90 -2.65
CA PRO A 237 16.14 10.83 -1.57
C PRO A 237 14.95 11.20 -0.70
N SER A 238 13.76 11.39 -1.29
CA SER A 238 12.54 11.68 -0.52
C SER A 238 12.01 10.45 0.20
N GLN A 239 11.98 9.28 -0.44
CA GLN A 239 11.60 8.02 0.22
C GLN A 239 12.49 7.75 1.44
N LYS A 240 13.82 7.90 1.32
CA LYS A 240 14.75 7.78 2.45
C LYS A 240 14.43 8.70 3.61
N ARG A 241 13.99 9.93 3.33
CA ARG A 241 13.60 10.89 4.37
C ARG A 241 12.33 10.45 5.08
N VAL A 242 11.36 9.88 4.37
CA VAL A 242 10.13 9.30 4.93
C VAL A 242 10.45 8.10 5.82
N VAL A 243 11.29 7.17 5.35
CA VAL A 243 11.77 6.02 6.16
C VAL A 243 12.44 6.52 7.46
N LYS A 244 13.29 7.54 7.38
CA LYS A 244 13.92 8.13 8.58
C LYS A 244 12.90 8.72 9.55
N VAL A 245 11.78 9.26 9.07
CA VAL A 245 10.69 9.71 9.95
C VAL A 245 10.11 8.54 10.72
N ALA A 246 9.79 7.42 10.06
CA ALA A 246 9.29 6.21 10.71
C ALA A 246 10.28 5.70 11.77
N HIS A 247 11.54 5.51 11.40
CA HIS A 247 12.58 4.99 12.30
C HIS A 247 12.85 5.90 13.50
N LYS A 248 12.78 7.24 13.33
CA LYS A 248 12.91 8.20 14.45
C LYS A 248 11.87 7.97 15.55
N HIS A 249 10.69 7.45 15.16
CA HIS A 249 9.59 7.13 16.08
C HIS A 249 9.52 5.64 16.43
N GLY A 250 10.60 4.86 16.14
CA GLY A 250 10.68 3.43 16.45
C GLY A 250 9.70 2.57 15.66
N LYS A 251 9.26 3.01 14.48
CA LYS A 251 8.28 2.31 13.66
C LYS A 251 8.94 1.73 12.41
N PRO A 252 8.69 0.45 12.07
CA PRO A 252 9.15 -0.13 10.82
C PRO A 252 8.42 0.49 9.63
N PHE A 253 9.08 0.47 8.47
CA PHE A 253 8.56 1.05 7.24
C PHE A 253 8.34 0.00 6.14
N ILE A 254 7.13 -0.04 5.61
CA ILE A 254 6.70 -0.93 4.54
C ILE A 254 6.65 -0.15 3.23
N LEU A 255 7.37 -0.61 2.21
CA LEU A 255 7.22 -0.12 0.85
C LEU A 255 6.37 -1.09 0.02
N HIS A 256 5.24 -0.61 -0.49
CA HIS A 256 4.53 -1.26 -1.59
C HIS A 256 4.98 -0.64 -2.91
N SER A 257 5.37 -1.47 -3.85
CA SER A 257 5.67 -1.03 -5.21
C SER A 257 5.45 -2.16 -6.19
N CYS A 258 4.66 -1.90 -7.23
CA CYS A 258 4.39 -2.86 -8.29
C CYS A 258 5.53 -2.93 -9.30
N GLY A 259 5.67 -4.10 -9.94
CA GLY A 259 6.54 -4.29 -11.09
C GLY A 259 7.89 -4.93 -10.79
N ASN A 260 8.79 -4.83 -11.76
CA ASN A 260 10.10 -5.47 -11.72
C ASN A 260 11.17 -4.54 -11.14
N HIS A 261 11.59 -4.83 -9.92
CA HIS A 261 12.58 -4.05 -9.17
C HIS A 261 14.01 -4.58 -9.27
N ALA A 262 14.30 -5.59 -10.10
CA ALA A 262 15.59 -6.25 -10.14
C ALA A 262 16.81 -5.31 -10.29
N LYS A 263 16.61 -4.12 -10.89
CA LYS A 263 17.66 -3.11 -11.10
C LYS A 263 17.78 -2.08 -9.96
N ILE A 264 16.86 -2.10 -8.99
CA ILE A 264 16.74 -1.04 -7.97
C ILE A 264 16.50 -1.58 -6.55
N ILE A 265 16.25 -2.87 -6.39
CA ILE A 265 15.92 -3.45 -5.08
C ILE A 265 17.04 -3.23 -4.05
N ASP A 266 18.30 -3.31 -4.48
CA ASP A 266 19.43 -3.05 -3.59
C ASP A 266 19.46 -1.57 -3.14
N ASP A 267 19.10 -0.62 -4.00
CA ASP A 267 18.93 0.79 -3.60
C ASP A 267 17.81 0.97 -2.57
N LEU A 268 16.68 0.26 -2.74
CA LEU A 268 15.56 0.32 -1.81
C LEU A 268 15.94 -0.23 -0.43
N ILE A 269 16.67 -1.34 -0.39
CA ILE A 269 17.11 -1.96 0.86
C ILE A 269 18.24 -1.14 1.51
N ASP A 270 19.34 -0.88 0.78
CA ASP A 270 20.57 -0.36 1.38
C ASP A 270 20.60 1.18 1.48
N TYR A 271 19.99 1.89 0.50
CA TYR A 271 20.01 3.35 0.47
C TYR A 271 18.74 3.96 1.04
N VAL A 272 17.57 3.54 0.60
CA VAL A 272 16.28 4.04 1.12
C VAL A 272 16.08 3.53 2.53
N GLY A 273 16.39 2.25 2.80
CA GLY A 273 16.37 1.63 4.11
C GLY A 273 14.99 1.11 4.51
N ILE A 274 14.25 0.53 3.56
CA ILE A 274 12.95 -0.08 3.86
C ILE A 274 13.13 -1.33 4.74
N ASP A 275 12.21 -1.55 5.68
CA ASP A 275 12.21 -2.75 6.53
C ASP A 275 11.45 -3.91 5.90
N ALA A 276 10.36 -3.59 5.16
CA ALA A 276 9.55 -4.61 4.51
C ALA A 276 9.14 -4.21 3.09
N TRP A 277 9.04 -5.21 2.22
CA TRP A 277 8.73 -5.07 0.81
C TRP A 277 7.45 -5.83 0.43
N HIS A 278 6.60 -5.17 -0.32
CA HIS A 278 5.43 -5.63 -1.06
C HIS A 278 5.41 -4.84 -2.40
N SER A 279 5.06 -5.32 -3.60
CA SER A 279 4.23 -6.45 -3.96
C SER A 279 4.99 -7.53 -4.75
N PHE A 280 4.30 -8.67 -5.02
CA PHE A 280 4.89 -9.78 -5.76
C PHE A 280 3.92 -10.30 -6.80
N GLN A 281 4.45 -10.61 -7.99
CA GLN A 281 3.72 -11.25 -9.09
C GLN A 281 4.54 -12.44 -9.59
N ASP A 282 3.95 -13.63 -9.66
CA ASP A 282 4.67 -14.87 -10.06
C ASP A 282 5.32 -14.77 -11.43
N VAL A 283 4.71 -14.01 -12.36
CA VAL A 283 5.26 -13.77 -13.71
C VAL A 283 6.48 -12.84 -13.74
N ILE A 284 6.83 -12.19 -12.63
CA ILE A 284 7.99 -11.29 -12.45
C ILE A 284 8.99 -11.90 -11.48
N LEU A 285 8.56 -12.09 -10.25
CA LEU A 285 9.35 -12.65 -9.14
C LEU A 285 8.39 -13.26 -8.11
N PRO A 286 8.25 -14.60 -8.08
CA PRO A 286 7.50 -15.27 -7.03
C PRO A 286 8.05 -14.92 -5.64
N VAL A 287 7.17 -14.73 -4.64
CA VAL A 287 7.61 -14.39 -3.27
C VAL A 287 8.57 -15.44 -2.67
N THR A 288 8.42 -16.69 -3.06
CA THR A 288 9.29 -17.79 -2.62
C THR A 288 10.73 -17.62 -3.12
N GLU A 289 10.92 -17.10 -4.33
CA GLU A 289 12.23 -16.77 -4.90
C GLU A 289 12.77 -15.48 -4.27
N ALA A 290 11.90 -14.48 -4.07
CA ALA A 290 12.26 -13.26 -3.36
C ALA A 290 12.74 -13.56 -1.94
N LYS A 291 12.08 -14.47 -1.21
CA LYS A 291 12.49 -14.91 0.14
C LYS A 291 13.86 -15.56 0.13
N ALA A 292 14.11 -16.45 -0.81
CA ALA A 292 15.41 -17.10 -0.94
C ALA A 292 16.55 -16.10 -1.24
N LYS A 293 16.27 -15.06 -2.02
CA LYS A 293 17.27 -14.09 -2.48
C LYS A 293 17.48 -12.91 -1.55
N TYR A 294 16.39 -12.37 -0.99
CA TYR A 294 16.42 -11.09 -0.27
C TYR A 294 15.97 -11.19 1.19
N GLY A 295 15.35 -12.30 1.61
CA GLY A 295 14.72 -12.44 2.93
C GLY A 295 15.66 -12.45 4.13
N GLN A 296 16.98 -12.26 3.92
CA GLN A 296 17.96 -11.98 4.98
C GLN A 296 18.27 -10.47 5.12
N ARG A 297 17.68 -9.63 4.25
CA ARG A 297 17.98 -8.19 4.16
C ARG A 297 16.75 -7.32 4.25
N VAL A 298 15.58 -7.87 3.93
CA VAL A 298 14.29 -7.17 3.93
C VAL A 298 13.18 -8.18 4.19
N GLU A 299 12.17 -7.77 4.94
CA GLU A 299 11.03 -8.61 5.23
C GLU A 299 10.03 -8.62 4.06
N LEU A 300 9.34 -9.74 3.85
CA LEU A 300 8.49 -9.93 2.68
C LEU A 300 7.03 -10.06 3.09
N LEU A 301 6.17 -9.26 2.48
CA LEU A 301 4.76 -9.21 2.80
C LEU A 301 3.90 -9.65 1.60
N GLY A 302 2.90 -10.49 1.84
CA GLY A 302 2.00 -10.95 0.79
C GLY A 302 2.58 -12.02 -0.12
N GLY A 303 2.36 -11.90 -1.42
CA GLY A 303 2.94 -12.76 -2.46
C GLY A 303 2.09 -13.92 -2.92
N VAL A 304 0.85 -14.06 -2.44
CA VAL A 304 -0.12 -14.94 -3.08
C VAL A 304 -0.61 -14.27 -4.36
N ASP A 305 -0.25 -14.83 -5.51
CA ASP A 305 -0.45 -14.20 -6.81
C ASP A 305 -1.93 -13.88 -7.09
N VAL A 306 -2.18 -12.67 -7.57
CA VAL A 306 -3.54 -12.15 -7.84
C VAL A 306 -4.25 -12.95 -8.92
N ASP A 307 -3.55 -13.37 -9.99
CA ASP A 307 -4.14 -14.19 -11.04
C ASP A 307 -4.57 -15.56 -10.49
N ASN A 308 -3.76 -16.15 -9.62
CA ASN A 308 -4.09 -17.40 -8.93
C ASN A 308 -5.31 -17.23 -7.99
N LEU A 309 -5.40 -16.10 -7.26
CA LEU A 309 -6.58 -15.79 -6.44
C LEU A 309 -7.87 -15.66 -7.27
N CYS A 310 -7.76 -15.22 -8.53
CA CYS A 310 -8.91 -15.11 -9.43
C CYS A 310 -9.32 -16.45 -10.07
N ARG A 311 -8.35 -17.31 -10.42
CA ARG A 311 -8.58 -18.40 -11.37
C ARG A 311 -8.54 -19.79 -10.79
N LEU A 312 -7.71 -20.04 -9.76
CA LEU A 312 -7.53 -21.38 -9.25
C LEU A 312 -8.82 -21.96 -8.63
N PRO A 313 -9.06 -23.25 -8.75
CA PRO A 313 -9.98 -23.98 -7.88
C PRO A 313 -9.54 -23.84 -6.41
N VAL A 314 -10.47 -23.86 -5.47
CA VAL A 314 -10.18 -23.64 -4.03
C VAL A 314 -9.13 -24.65 -3.50
N ALA A 315 -9.19 -25.92 -3.91
CA ALA A 315 -8.22 -26.92 -3.48
C ALA A 315 -6.79 -26.61 -3.97
N ASP A 316 -6.65 -26.16 -5.20
CA ASP A 316 -5.36 -25.77 -5.77
C ASP A 316 -4.84 -24.48 -5.12
N MET A 317 -5.74 -23.54 -4.78
CA MET A 317 -5.43 -22.33 -4.02
C MET A 317 -4.92 -22.66 -2.62
N GLU A 318 -5.53 -23.63 -1.92
CA GLU A 318 -5.05 -24.11 -0.61
C GLU A 318 -3.63 -24.73 -0.74
N ALA A 319 -3.40 -25.56 -1.76
CA ALA A 319 -2.09 -26.19 -2.00
C ALA A 319 -1.00 -25.15 -2.36
N TYR A 320 -1.34 -24.17 -3.23
CA TYR A 320 -0.45 -23.09 -3.62
C TYR A 320 -0.05 -22.21 -2.43
N THR A 321 -1.02 -21.80 -1.61
CA THR A 321 -0.78 -21.02 -0.40
C THR A 321 0.08 -21.79 0.61
N ARG A 322 -0.15 -23.09 0.74
CA ARG A 322 0.65 -23.95 1.62
C ARG A 322 2.11 -24.01 1.17
N ASN A 323 2.37 -24.17 -0.12
CA ASN A 323 3.74 -24.15 -0.66
C ASN A 323 4.46 -22.82 -0.40
N ILE A 324 3.74 -21.67 -0.49
CA ILE A 324 4.30 -20.36 -0.13
C ILE A 324 4.69 -20.35 1.36
N LEU A 325 3.80 -20.77 2.27
CA LEU A 325 4.10 -20.82 3.70
C LEU A 325 5.32 -21.71 3.99
N GLU A 326 5.37 -22.91 3.42
CA GLU A 326 6.48 -23.84 3.64
C GLU A 326 7.84 -23.26 3.25
N LYS A 327 7.88 -22.37 2.24
CA LYS A 327 9.11 -21.73 1.76
C LYS A 327 9.43 -20.39 2.41
N CYS A 328 8.41 -19.63 2.81
CA CYS A 328 8.60 -18.25 3.29
C CYS A 328 8.61 -18.12 4.82
N MET A 329 8.00 -19.06 5.55
CA MET A 329 8.00 -19.03 7.02
C MET A 329 9.38 -19.26 7.66
N PRO A 330 10.24 -20.19 7.17
CA PRO A 330 11.50 -20.47 7.85
C PRO A 330 12.34 -19.22 8.06
N GLY A 331 12.76 -18.98 9.31
CA GLY A 331 13.56 -17.83 9.70
C GLY A 331 12.76 -16.55 9.96
N GLY A 332 11.42 -16.59 10.04
CA GLY A 332 10.59 -15.40 10.29
C GLY A 332 10.53 -14.44 9.09
N GLY A 333 10.25 -13.16 9.35
CA GLY A 333 10.27 -12.09 8.35
C GLY A 333 9.31 -12.27 7.17
N TYR A 334 8.13 -12.88 7.42
CA TYR A 334 7.12 -13.09 6.40
C TYR A 334 5.70 -12.90 6.94
N ALA A 335 4.87 -12.16 6.22
CA ALA A 335 3.45 -12.06 6.45
C ALA A 335 2.65 -12.54 5.22
N LEU A 336 1.62 -13.37 5.44
CA LEU A 336 0.83 -13.95 4.37
C LEU A 336 -0.25 -12.99 3.88
N GLY A 337 -0.36 -12.81 2.59
CA GLY A 337 -1.40 -12.02 1.94
C GLY A 337 -1.34 -12.10 0.43
N SER A 338 -2.16 -11.31 -0.26
CA SER A 338 -2.13 -11.22 -1.71
C SER A 338 -0.81 -10.64 -2.21
N GLY A 339 -0.48 -10.89 -3.46
CA GLY A 339 0.69 -10.29 -4.12
C GLY A 339 0.50 -8.80 -4.47
N ASN A 340 -0.70 -8.25 -4.29
CA ASN A 340 -1.01 -6.85 -4.53
C ASN A 340 -2.14 -6.38 -3.61
N SER A 341 -3.39 -6.33 -4.08
CA SER A 341 -4.58 -5.91 -3.34
C SER A 341 -5.70 -6.92 -3.54
N ILE A 342 -6.62 -7.02 -2.59
CA ILE A 342 -7.84 -7.81 -2.76
C ILE A 342 -8.88 -6.95 -3.48
N THR A 343 -9.11 -7.26 -4.74
CA THR A 343 -9.93 -6.47 -5.66
C THR A 343 -11.29 -7.08 -5.90
N ASN A 344 -12.23 -6.31 -6.42
CA ASN A 344 -13.62 -6.69 -6.67
C ASN A 344 -13.81 -7.75 -7.78
N TYR A 345 -12.75 -8.13 -8.49
CA TYR A 345 -12.76 -9.22 -9.46
C TYR A 345 -12.18 -10.55 -8.92
N MET A 346 -11.69 -10.57 -7.68
CA MET A 346 -11.20 -11.79 -7.04
C MET A 346 -12.34 -12.69 -6.52
N ARG A 347 -12.06 -13.97 -6.44
CA ARG A 347 -12.96 -14.94 -5.84
C ARG A 347 -12.83 -14.90 -4.33
N ILE A 348 -13.90 -14.49 -3.62
CA ILE A 348 -13.93 -14.38 -2.14
C ILE A 348 -13.61 -15.72 -1.48
N GLU A 349 -14.04 -16.84 -2.08
CA GLU A 349 -13.72 -18.18 -1.59
C GLU A 349 -12.21 -18.47 -1.60
N ASN A 350 -11.47 -18.01 -2.61
CA ASN A 350 -10.03 -18.18 -2.69
C ASN A 350 -9.31 -17.30 -1.65
N TYR A 351 -9.76 -16.06 -1.47
CA TYR A 351 -9.25 -15.19 -0.41
C TYR A 351 -9.45 -15.83 0.99
N ARG A 352 -10.64 -16.36 1.27
CA ARG A 352 -10.90 -17.07 2.52
C ARG A 352 -10.08 -18.35 2.66
N ALA A 353 -9.86 -19.09 1.57
CA ALA A 353 -9.02 -20.29 1.57
C ALA A 353 -7.57 -19.96 1.92
N MET A 354 -7.01 -18.89 1.33
CA MET A 354 -5.68 -18.37 1.67
C MET A 354 -5.54 -18.11 3.17
N LEU A 355 -6.44 -17.33 3.75
CA LEU A 355 -6.40 -16.98 5.19
C LEU A 355 -6.60 -18.23 6.08
N LYS A 356 -7.49 -19.17 5.68
CA LYS A 356 -7.70 -20.44 6.38
C LYS A 356 -6.44 -21.31 6.42
N VAL A 357 -5.71 -21.37 5.30
CA VAL A 357 -4.41 -22.08 5.21
C VAL A 357 -3.40 -21.41 6.13
N GLY A 358 -3.29 -20.08 6.11
CA GLY A 358 -2.43 -19.31 7.00
C GLY A 358 -2.72 -19.57 8.48
N ALA A 359 -4.00 -19.54 8.86
CA ALA A 359 -4.44 -19.81 10.24
C ALA A 359 -4.11 -21.24 10.70
N LYS A 360 -4.20 -22.23 9.79
CA LYS A 360 -3.98 -23.65 10.10
C LYS A 360 -2.51 -24.02 10.15
N TYR A 361 -1.73 -23.57 9.18
CA TYR A 361 -0.36 -24.04 8.94
C TYR A 361 0.71 -23.00 9.30
N GLY A 362 0.36 -21.72 9.42
CA GLY A 362 1.28 -20.64 9.70
C GLY A 362 1.68 -20.49 11.17
N LYS A 363 1.95 -21.56 11.91
CA LYS A 363 2.30 -21.54 13.34
C LYS A 363 3.78 -21.77 13.57
N TYR A 364 4.35 -21.03 14.52
CA TYR A 364 5.70 -21.23 15.03
C TYR A 364 5.68 -21.89 16.41
N PRO A 365 6.76 -22.61 16.84
CA PRO A 365 7.85 -23.05 15.98
C PRO A 365 7.39 -24.04 14.90
N ILE A 366 8.09 -24.05 13.76
CA ILE A 366 7.78 -24.97 12.67
C ILE A 366 7.99 -26.40 13.16
N LYS A 367 6.92 -27.19 13.22
CA LYS A 367 7.05 -28.61 13.54
C LYS A 367 7.78 -29.31 12.38
N LYS A 368 8.95 -29.85 12.66
CA LYS A 368 9.62 -30.76 11.73
C LYS A 368 8.70 -31.95 11.49
N ALA A 369 8.37 -32.21 10.22
CA ALA A 369 7.58 -33.38 9.82
C ALA A 369 8.36 -34.65 10.01
#